data_50748572c8136b126bd5b04c1f15af4d
#
_entry.id   50748572c8136b126bd5b04c1f15af4d
#
_cell.length_a   1.000
_cell.length_b   1.000
_cell.length_c   1.000
_cell.angle_alpha   90.00
_cell.angle_beta   90.00
_cell.angle_gamma   90.00
#
_symmetry.space_group_name_H-M   'P 1'
#
loop_
_entity.id
_entity.type
_entity.pdbx_description
1 polymer ?
#
loop_
_entity_poly.entity_id
_entity_poly.type
_entity_poly.pdbx_seq_one_letter_code
_entity_poly.pdbx_strand_id
1 'polypeptide(L)'
;MTRSLCFSLLLFVSNLLSAQTTFPQQADTTKPVQVFILLGQSNMVGLGKITGDESSLEHVVKVKKKYPYLLNEAGEWSERDDVRYVRVMDGRGGGMQQFTNEPLTVKSCKTIGPELGIAPPLGKACAAPVMLLKSCIGNRSLGWDLLPPGSERYEFTTKDKQGNEKRLVYAGYKDRPESWELDPAKGTATEPGPWLDKEGKPIDWYAGKQYDSDIAKAKQVLAELDKYYPGAKGYEVAGFFFWQGEKDCGNPGHASRYEQNLVHFIKQLRTEFNAPNAKFVLATLGEATKGGGGNGGLVLDAQLAVDGNSGKYPEFKGNVATVYTNPMAQGGSGNGHYGGKAEVYMDVGEAMGQAMVELLKN
;
A
#
# COMPACT_ATOMS: atom_id res chain seq x y z
N MET A 1 45.93 -68.82 18.13
CA MET A 1 44.48 -68.53 17.95
C MET A 1 44.27 -67.04 18.13
N THR A 2 44.39 -66.32 17.05
CA THR A 2 44.23 -64.85 17.00
C THR A 2 42.93 -64.52 16.24
N ARG A 3 41.93 -63.95 16.99
CA ARG A 3 40.67 -63.48 16.42
C ARG A 3 40.83 -62.04 15.97
N SER A 4 40.69 -61.82 14.66
CA SER A 4 40.64 -60.52 14.03
C SER A 4 39.22 -59.95 14.15
N LEU A 5 39.04 -58.78 14.79
CA LEU A 5 37.80 -58.03 14.76
C LEU A 5 37.81 -57.06 13.59
N CYS A 6 36.95 -57.31 12.63
CA CYS A 6 36.62 -56.32 11.59
C CYS A 6 35.60 -55.29 12.14
N PHE A 7 35.99 -54.01 12.27
CA PHE A 7 35.12 -52.89 12.55
C PHE A 7 34.58 -52.37 11.20
N SER A 8 33.32 -52.62 10.91
CA SER A 8 32.61 -52.00 9.75
C SER A 8 32.16 -50.59 10.15
N LEU A 9 32.79 -49.61 9.53
CA LEU A 9 32.43 -48.22 9.65
C LEU A 9 31.24 -47.93 8.70
N LEU A 10 30.02 -47.83 9.28
CA LEU A 10 28.84 -47.36 8.55
C LEU A 10 28.91 -45.82 8.44
N LEU A 11 29.21 -45.32 7.23
CA LEU A 11 29.04 -43.93 6.85
C LEU A 11 27.55 -43.64 6.69
N PHE A 12 26.97 -42.95 7.68
CA PHE A 12 25.68 -42.30 7.50
C PHE A 12 25.87 -41.03 6.64
N VAL A 13 25.55 -41.15 5.35
CA VAL A 13 25.36 -39.97 4.49
C VAL A 13 23.99 -39.38 4.84
N SER A 14 23.97 -38.36 5.68
CA SER A 14 22.79 -37.52 5.89
C SER A 14 22.56 -36.71 4.62
N ASN A 15 21.65 -37.17 3.77
CA ASN A 15 21.05 -36.32 2.74
C ASN A 15 20.27 -35.18 3.42
N LEU A 16 20.91 -34.02 3.58
CA LEU A 16 20.23 -32.78 3.75
C LEU A 16 19.48 -32.50 2.44
N LEU A 17 18.20 -32.94 2.37
CA LEU A 17 17.28 -32.41 1.38
C LEU A 17 17.15 -30.89 1.69
N SER A 18 17.90 -30.07 0.97
CA SER A 18 17.53 -28.68 0.77
C SER A 18 16.11 -28.70 0.23
N ALA A 19 15.18 -28.21 1.04
CA ALA A 19 13.86 -27.88 0.53
C ALA A 19 14.05 -26.77 -0.50
N GLN A 20 14.28 -27.14 -1.76
CA GLN A 20 14.15 -26.23 -2.88
C GLN A 20 12.72 -25.73 -2.83
N THR A 21 12.56 -24.45 -2.49
CA THR A 21 11.31 -23.74 -2.68
C THR A 21 11.06 -23.63 -4.18
N THR A 22 10.47 -24.68 -4.76
CA THR A 22 9.98 -24.63 -6.13
C THR A 22 8.84 -23.61 -6.19
N PHE A 23 9.06 -22.51 -6.88
CA PHE A 23 8.04 -21.57 -7.36
C PHE A 23 7.75 -21.89 -8.83
N PRO A 24 6.52 -21.65 -9.27
CA PRO A 24 5.28 -21.42 -8.57
C PRO A 24 4.33 -22.61 -8.65
N GLN A 25 3.45 -22.75 -7.68
CA GLN A 25 2.27 -23.58 -7.85
C GLN A 25 1.41 -22.93 -8.95
N GLN A 26 1.13 -23.62 -10.03
CA GLN A 26 0.28 -23.13 -11.10
C GLN A 26 -1.10 -22.78 -10.51
N ALA A 27 -1.53 -21.52 -10.68
CA ALA A 27 -2.81 -21.09 -10.15
C ALA A 27 -3.97 -21.87 -10.80
N ASP A 28 -4.98 -22.21 -10.00
CA ASP A 28 -6.20 -22.85 -10.48
C ASP A 28 -7.07 -21.81 -11.24
N THR A 29 -6.89 -21.75 -12.56
CA THR A 29 -7.58 -20.81 -13.44
C THR A 29 -9.08 -21.10 -13.59
N THR A 30 -9.61 -22.15 -12.98
CA THR A 30 -11.06 -22.41 -12.92
C THR A 30 -11.76 -21.57 -11.86
N LYS A 31 -10.99 -20.99 -10.91
CA LYS A 31 -11.49 -20.14 -9.83
C LYS A 31 -11.50 -18.66 -10.25
N PRO A 32 -12.38 -17.85 -9.62
CA PRO A 32 -12.34 -16.40 -9.77
C PRO A 32 -10.99 -15.82 -9.33
N VAL A 33 -10.53 -14.79 -10.04
CA VAL A 33 -9.28 -14.07 -9.71
C VAL A 33 -9.43 -13.37 -8.35
N GLN A 34 -8.50 -13.59 -7.45
CA GLN A 34 -8.42 -12.88 -6.18
C GLN A 34 -7.72 -11.54 -6.42
N VAL A 35 -8.50 -10.46 -6.33
CA VAL A 35 -8.01 -9.10 -6.59
C VAL A 35 -7.65 -8.42 -5.29
N PHE A 36 -6.41 -7.93 -5.22
CA PHE A 36 -5.93 -7.06 -4.15
C PHE A 36 -5.62 -5.69 -4.71
N ILE A 37 -6.30 -4.66 -4.18
CA ILE A 37 -6.17 -3.27 -4.66
C ILE A 37 -5.14 -2.55 -3.80
N LEU A 38 -4.12 -1.98 -4.45
CA LEU A 38 -3.01 -1.26 -3.82
C LEU A 38 -3.23 0.25 -3.98
N LEU A 39 -3.44 0.94 -2.87
CA LEU A 39 -3.73 2.37 -2.77
C LEU A 39 -2.70 3.07 -1.85
N GLY A 40 -2.55 4.37 -1.99
CA GLY A 40 -1.65 5.14 -1.13
C GLY A 40 -0.97 6.29 -1.84
N GLN A 41 0.26 6.59 -1.44
CA GLN A 41 1.08 7.64 -2.06
C GLN A 41 2.42 7.11 -2.57
N SER A 42 3.46 7.94 -2.63
CA SER A 42 4.74 7.63 -3.28
C SER A 42 5.42 6.35 -2.79
N ASN A 43 5.31 5.98 -1.52
CA ASN A 43 5.85 4.72 -1.02
C ASN A 43 5.09 3.51 -1.58
N MET A 44 3.76 3.60 -1.76
CA MET A 44 3.00 2.57 -2.47
C MET A 44 3.31 2.56 -3.97
N VAL A 45 3.49 3.75 -4.60
CA VAL A 45 3.95 3.84 -6.01
C VAL A 45 5.23 3.05 -6.20
N GLY A 46 6.19 3.26 -5.30
CA GLY A 46 7.47 2.56 -5.29
C GLY A 46 8.60 3.35 -5.95
N LEU A 47 9.66 3.57 -5.17
CA LEU A 47 10.86 4.31 -5.58
C LEU A 47 12.15 3.52 -5.27
N GLY A 48 12.02 2.21 -5.00
CA GLY A 48 13.16 1.33 -4.81
C GLY A 48 13.97 1.18 -6.09
N LYS A 49 15.28 1.38 -5.99
CA LYS A 49 16.19 1.26 -7.13
C LYS A 49 16.34 -0.19 -7.57
N ILE A 50 16.29 -0.46 -8.88
CA ILE A 50 16.50 -1.81 -9.39
C ILE A 50 17.99 -2.07 -9.58
N THR A 51 18.72 -1.14 -10.17
CA THR A 51 20.15 -1.23 -10.47
C THR A 51 20.90 -0.04 -9.89
N GLY A 52 22.23 -0.10 -9.82
CA GLY A 52 23.11 0.99 -9.37
C GLY A 52 23.97 0.57 -8.20
N ASP A 53 23.84 1.27 -7.06
CA ASP A 53 24.63 1.06 -5.86
C ASP A 53 24.16 -0.15 -5.02
N GLU A 54 24.80 -0.36 -3.86
CA GLU A 54 24.49 -1.45 -2.92
C GLU A 54 23.09 -1.38 -2.28
N SER A 55 22.36 -0.29 -2.48
CA SER A 55 20.96 -0.13 -2.07
C SER A 55 19.98 -0.68 -3.11
N SER A 56 20.44 -1.04 -4.31
CA SER A 56 19.63 -1.54 -5.41
C SER A 56 19.15 -2.97 -5.20
N LEU A 57 18.02 -3.32 -5.82
CA LEU A 57 17.47 -4.66 -5.78
C LEU A 57 18.46 -5.70 -6.34
N GLU A 58 19.13 -5.34 -7.42
CA GLU A 58 20.12 -6.24 -8.05
C GLU A 58 21.24 -6.61 -7.09
N HIS A 59 21.79 -5.65 -6.36
CA HIS A 59 22.81 -5.92 -5.35
C HIS A 59 22.26 -6.76 -4.20
N VAL A 60 21.08 -6.41 -3.69
CA VAL A 60 20.44 -7.13 -2.58
C VAL A 60 20.15 -8.59 -2.95
N VAL A 61 19.68 -8.85 -4.17
CA VAL A 61 19.33 -10.19 -4.62
C VAL A 61 20.55 -10.99 -5.08
N LYS A 62 21.38 -10.40 -5.94
CA LYS A 62 22.49 -11.14 -6.57
C LYS A 62 23.74 -11.21 -5.70
N VAL A 63 24.02 -10.20 -4.86
CA VAL A 63 25.20 -10.16 -3.99
C VAL A 63 24.86 -10.57 -2.56
N LYS A 64 23.87 -9.91 -1.90
CA LYS A 64 23.46 -10.25 -0.54
C LYS A 64 22.66 -11.57 -0.46
N LYS A 65 22.20 -12.12 -1.59
CA LYS A 65 21.41 -13.35 -1.69
C LYS A 65 20.06 -13.31 -0.92
N LYS A 66 19.50 -12.11 -0.72
CA LYS A 66 18.14 -11.94 -0.20
C LYS A 66 17.12 -12.13 -1.33
N TYR A 67 15.89 -12.51 -0.99
CA TYR A 67 14.77 -12.70 -1.93
C TYR A 67 15.09 -13.61 -3.13
N PRO A 68 15.61 -14.83 -2.89
CA PRO A 68 16.07 -15.73 -3.96
C PRO A 68 14.96 -16.10 -4.96
N TYR A 69 13.70 -15.99 -4.56
CA TYR A 69 12.53 -16.24 -5.39
C TYR A 69 12.35 -15.22 -6.54
N LEU A 70 13.10 -14.11 -6.53
CA LEU A 70 13.10 -13.14 -7.64
C LEU A 70 13.98 -13.59 -8.81
N LEU A 71 14.75 -14.65 -8.66
CA LEU A 71 15.58 -15.22 -9.71
C LEU A 71 15.08 -16.60 -10.13
N ASN A 72 15.19 -16.89 -11.43
CA ASN A 72 15.03 -18.24 -11.95
C ASN A 72 16.33 -19.07 -11.77
N GLU A 73 16.31 -20.33 -12.19
CA GLU A 73 17.46 -21.24 -12.08
C GLU A 73 18.70 -20.76 -12.86
N ALA A 74 18.50 -19.95 -13.91
CA ALA A 74 19.59 -19.34 -14.68
C ALA A 74 20.16 -18.07 -14.02
N GLY A 75 19.61 -17.63 -12.88
CA GLY A 75 20.02 -16.40 -12.18
C GLY A 75 19.49 -15.11 -12.81
N GLU A 76 18.50 -15.21 -13.68
CA GLU A 76 17.79 -14.09 -14.28
C GLU A 76 16.55 -13.73 -13.48
N TRP A 77 16.01 -12.52 -13.68
CA TRP A 77 14.73 -12.12 -13.05
C TRP A 77 13.59 -13.05 -13.46
N SER A 78 12.93 -13.62 -12.46
CA SER A 78 11.78 -14.50 -12.66
C SER A 78 10.53 -13.73 -13.10
N GLU A 79 9.57 -14.46 -13.65
CA GLU A 79 8.19 -14.01 -13.87
C GLU A 79 7.25 -14.92 -13.06
N ARG A 80 6.19 -14.33 -12.51
CA ARG A 80 5.22 -15.06 -11.68
C ARG A 80 3.89 -15.17 -12.42
N ASP A 81 3.64 -16.34 -13.00
CA ASP A 81 2.37 -16.62 -13.72
C ASP A 81 1.16 -16.73 -12.78
N ASP A 82 1.38 -16.99 -11.49
CA ASP A 82 0.34 -17.08 -10.45
C ASP A 82 -0.13 -15.70 -9.96
N VAL A 83 0.66 -14.62 -10.19
CA VAL A 83 0.34 -13.26 -9.78
C VAL A 83 0.49 -12.31 -10.96
N ARG A 84 -0.62 -11.70 -11.37
CA ARG A 84 -0.63 -10.63 -12.36
C ARG A 84 -0.54 -9.27 -11.71
N TYR A 85 0.28 -8.40 -12.26
CA TYR A 85 0.42 -7.04 -11.81
C TYR A 85 -0.18 -6.08 -12.83
N VAL A 86 -1.17 -5.30 -12.38
CA VAL A 86 -1.82 -4.26 -13.17
C VAL A 86 -1.63 -2.93 -12.46
N ARG A 87 -1.04 -1.96 -13.15
CA ARG A 87 -0.88 -0.59 -12.64
C ARG A 87 -1.52 0.41 -13.57
N VAL A 88 -2.45 1.17 -13.02
CA VAL A 88 -3.21 2.21 -13.72
C VAL A 88 -3.26 3.50 -12.91
N MET A 89 -3.54 4.63 -13.54
CA MET A 89 -3.84 5.91 -12.89
C MET A 89 -4.50 6.86 -13.89
N ASP A 90 -4.89 8.05 -13.44
CA ASP A 90 -5.34 9.10 -14.36
C ASP A 90 -4.25 9.52 -15.36
N GLY A 91 -4.62 9.57 -16.62
CA GLY A 91 -3.80 10.11 -17.67
C GLY A 91 -3.86 11.64 -17.74
N ARG A 92 -2.80 12.25 -18.23
CA ARG A 92 -2.82 13.68 -18.57
C ARG A 92 -3.87 13.94 -19.66
N GLY A 93 -4.79 14.84 -19.40
CA GLY A 93 -5.90 15.12 -20.34
C GLY A 93 -7.13 14.24 -20.17
N GLY A 94 -7.21 13.45 -19.11
CA GLY A 94 -8.34 12.57 -18.76
C GLY A 94 -8.17 11.14 -19.25
N GLY A 95 -9.11 10.28 -18.85
CA GLY A 95 -9.05 8.86 -19.15
C GLY A 95 -8.06 8.09 -18.24
N MET A 96 -7.92 6.80 -18.52
CA MET A 96 -7.01 5.91 -17.78
C MET A 96 -5.70 5.72 -18.55
N GLN A 97 -4.59 5.89 -17.84
CA GLN A 97 -3.27 5.48 -18.32
C GLN A 97 -2.90 4.14 -17.69
N GLN A 98 -2.60 3.15 -18.51
CA GLN A 98 -2.05 1.88 -18.08
C GLN A 98 -0.52 1.96 -18.11
N PHE A 99 0.13 1.58 -17.00
CA PHE A 99 1.59 1.52 -16.88
C PHE A 99 2.11 0.10 -16.97
N THR A 100 1.36 -0.86 -16.42
CA THR A 100 1.76 -2.27 -16.35
C THR A 100 0.52 -3.14 -16.50
N ASN A 101 0.63 -4.25 -17.21
CA ASN A 101 -0.35 -5.33 -17.30
C ASN A 101 0.35 -6.61 -17.74
N GLU A 102 0.98 -7.32 -16.79
CA GLU A 102 1.84 -8.47 -17.09
C GLU A 102 1.91 -9.43 -15.89
N PRO A 103 2.39 -10.67 -16.05
CA PRO A 103 2.87 -11.48 -14.94
C PRO A 103 3.86 -10.68 -14.10
N LEU A 104 3.80 -10.81 -12.77
CA LEU A 104 4.65 -9.98 -11.92
C LEU A 104 6.13 -10.30 -12.15
N THR A 105 6.89 -9.29 -12.52
CA THR A 105 8.33 -9.37 -12.78
C THR A 105 9.05 -8.06 -12.49
N VAL A 106 10.37 -8.13 -12.34
CA VAL A 106 11.25 -6.95 -12.25
C VAL A 106 11.64 -6.42 -13.64
N LYS A 107 11.56 -7.25 -14.69
CA LYS A 107 12.14 -6.99 -16.02
C LYS A 107 11.68 -5.69 -16.69
N SER A 108 10.41 -5.33 -16.53
CA SER A 108 9.80 -4.14 -17.14
C SER A 108 9.78 -2.92 -16.21
N CYS A 109 10.16 -3.08 -14.96
CA CYS A 109 10.08 -2.03 -13.96
C CYS A 109 11.24 -1.02 -14.09
N LYS A 110 10.96 0.26 -13.82
CA LYS A 110 11.98 1.30 -13.63
C LYS A 110 12.38 1.45 -12.17
N THR A 111 11.42 1.26 -11.28
CA THR A 111 11.56 1.23 -9.82
C THR A 111 10.64 0.16 -9.27
N ILE A 112 10.86 -0.25 -8.04
CA ILE A 112 9.98 -1.20 -7.33
C ILE A 112 9.25 -0.52 -6.19
N GLY A 113 8.06 -1.02 -5.90
CA GLY A 113 7.29 -0.77 -4.69
C GLY A 113 7.11 -2.06 -3.88
N PRO A 114 6.14 -2.10 -2.96
CA PRO A 114 5.91 -3.27 -2.11
C PRO A 114 5.33 -4.48 -2.87
N GLU A 115 4.82 -4.33 -4.10
CA GLU A 115 4.16 -5.40 -4.86
C GLU A 115 5.01 -6.65 -5.02
N LEU A 116 6.33 -6.50 -5.22
CA LEU A 116 7.25 -7.63 -5.37
C LEU A 116 7.39 -8.46 -4.08
N GLY A 117 7.28 -7.81 -2.92
CA GLY A 117 7.28 -8.49 -1.62
C GLY A 117 5.90 -9.03 -1.24
N ILE A 118 4.82 -8.33 -1.62
CA ILE A 118 3.43 -8.77 -1.35
C ILE A 118 3.09 -10.07 -2.08
N ALA A 119 3.55 -10.23 -3.32
CA ALA A 119 3.15 -11.32 -4.18
C ALA A 119 3.54 -12.73 -3.71
N PRO A 120 4.76 -13.00 -3.22
CA PRO A 120 5.17 -14.35 -2.85
C PRO A 120 4.30 -15.00 -1.76
N PRO A 121 3.99 -14.32 -0.63
CA PRO A 121 3.09 -14.88 0.36
C PRO A 121 1.69 -15.16 -0.20
N LEU A 122 1.14 -14.23 -0.98
CA LEU A 122 -0.20 -14.38 -1.57
C LEU A 122 -0.27 -15.52 -2.57
N GLY A 123 0.65 -15.59 -3.53
CA GLY A 123 0.65 -16.64 -4.54
C GLY A 123 0.85 -18.02 -3.92
N LYS A 124 1.57 -18.12 -2.79
CA LYS A 124 1.68 -19.38 -2.05
C LYS A 124 0.40 -19.75 -1.30
N ALA A 125 -0.34 -18.76 -0.79
CA ALA A 125 -1.53 -18.98 0.02
C ALA A 125 -2.81 -19.14 -0.82
N CYS A 126 -2.89 -18.47 -1.97
CA CYS A 126 -4.05 -18.49 -2.85
C CYS A 126 -3.93 -19.61 -3.88
N ALA A 127 -4.86 -20.56 -3.87
CA ALA A 127 -4.94 -21.55 -4.96
C ALA A 127 -5.49 -20.92 -6.26
N ALA A 128 -6.32 -19.88 -6.15
CA ALA A 128 -6.85 -19.10 -7.27
C ALA A 128 -5.80 -18.14 -7.84
N PRO A 129 -5.95 -17.69 -9.09
CA PRO A 129 -5.11 -16.65 -9.66
C PRO A 129 -5.18 -15.35 -8.84
N VAL A 130 -4.07 -14.64 -8.71
CA VAL A 130 -3.98 -13.38 -7.98
C VAL A 130 -3.78 -12.21 -8.95
N MET A 131 -4.49 -11.11 -8.73
CA MET A 131 -4.22 -9.81 -9.36
C MET A 131 -3.85 -8.79 -8.31
N LEU A 132 -2.67 -8.19 -8.42
CA LEU A 132 -2.29 -6.97 -7.72
C LEU A 132 -2.65 -5.77 -8.59
N LEU A 133 -3.72 -5.07 -8.24
CA LEU A 133 -4.23 -3.91 -8.97
C LEU A 133 -3.82 -2.63 -8.25
N LYS A 134 -2.81 -1.94 -8.77
CA LYS A 134 -2.29 -0.70 -8.20
C LYS A 134 -2.89 0.53 -8.89
N SER A 135 -3.56 1.40 -8.11
CA SER A 135 -4.03 2.71 -8.53
C SER A 135 -3.67 3.72 -7.45
N CYS A 136 -2.56 4.44 -7.63
CA CYS A 136 -2.09 5.45 -6.69
C CYS A 136 -1.09 6.39 -7.34
N ILE A 137 -0.96 7.60 -6.77
CA ILE A 137 0.00 8.62 -7.18
C ILE A 137 0.71 9.22 -5.98
N GLY A 138 1.92 9.74 -6.17
CA GLY A 138 2.72 10.33 -5.09
C GLY A 138 2.14 11.64 -4.53
N ASN A 139 2.56 11.98 -3.30
CA ASN A 139 2.25 13.24 -2.62
C ASN A 139 0.74 13.49 -2.44
N ARG A 140 0.02 12.49 -1.93
CA ARG A 140 -1.43 12.55 -1.66
C ARG A 140 -1.72 12.38 -0.18
N SER A 141 -2.57 13.27 0.36
CA SER A 141 -3.04 13.23 1.75
C SER A 141 -4.34 12.45 1.87
N LEU A 142 -4.54 11.79 3.00
CA LEU A 142 -5.82 11.20 3.36
C LEU A 142 -6.82 12.29 3.79
N GLY A 143 -6.31 13.37 4.40
CA GLY A 143 -7.12 14.49 4.88
C GLY A 143 -7.67 15.42 3.78
N TRP A 144 -7.23 15.25 2.52
CA TRP A 144 -7.68 16.07 1.39
C TRP A 144 -7.86 15.24 0.12
N ASP A 145 -6.77 14.74 -0.46
CA ASP A 145 -6.77 14.12 -1.79
C ASP A 145 -7.57 12.81 -1.84
N LEU A 146 -7.51 12.01 -0.76
CA LEU A 146 -8.10 10.68 -0.65
C LEU A 146 -9.34 10.65 0.27
N LEU A 147 -9.94 11.80 0.58
CA LEU A 147 -11.17 11.84 1.36
C LEU A 147 -12.30 11.08 0.65
N PRO A 148 -12.88 10.06 1.29
CA PRO A 148 -13.98 9.31 0.69
C PRO A 148 -15.32 10.05 0.78
N PRO A 149 -16.34 9.68 -0.04
CA PRO A 149 -17.70 10.17 0.09
C PRO A 149 -18.23 10.08 1.52
N GLY A 150 -18.94 11.12 1.97
CA GLY A 150 -19.48 11.21 3.33
C GLY A 150 -18.52 11.82 4.36
N SER A 151 -17.29 12.18 3.97
CA SER A 151 -16.40 12.94 4.85
C SER A 151 -16.94 14.36 5.08
N GLU A 152 -17.06 14.74 6.34
CA GLU A 152 -17.62 16.01 6.76
C GLU A 152 -16.56 17.09 6.97
N ARG A 153 -16.96 18.37 6.88
CA ARG A 153 -16.15 19.52 7.30
C ARG A 153 -15.86 19.45 8.79
N TYR A 154 -14.72 19.97 9.21
CA TYR A 154 -14.39 20.10 10.64
C TYR A 154 -13.59 21.36 10.92
N GLU A 155 -13.71 21.86 12.15
CA GLU A 155 -12.92 23.00 12.62
C GLU A 155 -11.59 22.52 13.20
N PHE A 156 -10.57 23.34 13.00
CA PHE A 156 -9.25 23.15 13.59
C PHE A 156 -8.67 24.49 14.00
N THR A 157 -8.23 24.59 15.25
CA THR A 157 -7.56 25.78 15.77
C THR A 157 -6.06 25.62 15.67
N THR A 158 -5.40 26.57 15.06
CA THR A 158 -3.94 26.64 14.91
C THR A 158 -3.44 28.03 15.31
N LYS A 159 -2.12 28.24 15.23
CA LYS A 159 -1.52 29.57 15.42
C LYS A 159 -0.89 30.03 14.11
N ASP A 160 -1.02 31.32 13.84
CA ASP A 160 -0.30 31.96 12.74
C ASP A 160 1.20 32.13 13.07
N LYS A 161 1.97 32.67 12.13
CA LYS A 161 3.41 32.91 12.31
C LYS A 161 3.74 33.93 13.42
N GLN A 162 2.76 34.75 13.82
CA GLN A 162 2.85 35.74 14.88
C GLN A 162 2.42 35.16 16.23
N GLY A 163 1.90 33.93 16.27
CA GLY A 163 1.43 33.23 17.47
C GLY A 163 -0.05 33.50 17.80
N ASN A 164 -0.79 34.26 16.97
CA ASN A 164 -2.21 34.50 17.16
C ASN A 164 -3.03 33.26 16.82
N GLU A 165 -4.10 33.03 17.55
CA GLU A 165 -5.03 31.95 17.28
C GLU A 165 -5.74 32.18 15.95
N LYS A 166 -5.77 31.12 15.14
CA LYS A 166 -6.46 31.08 13.86
C LYS A 166 -7.38 29.86 13.81
N ARG A 167 -8.65 30.09 13.57
CA ARG A 167 -9.64 29.01 13.40
C ARG A 167 -9.87 28.75 11.92
N LEU A 168 -9.71 27.48 11.53
CA LEU A 168 -9.87 27.01 10.16
C LEU A 168 -11.03 26.05 10.08
N VAL A 169 -11.73 26.06 8.95
CA VAL A 169 -12.61 24.98 8.52
C VAL A 169 -11.84 24.14 7.49
N TYR A 170 -11.72 22.84 7.72
CA TYR A 170 -11.19 21.89 6.77
C TYR A 170 -12.31 21.29 5.94
N ALA A 171 -11.99 21.03 4.68
CA ALA A 171 -12.94 20.56 3.68
C ALA A 171 -13.54 19.19 4.02
N GLY A 172 -14.81 19.03 3.74
CA GLY A 172 -15.47 17.76 3.57
C GLY A 172 -15.37 17.27 2.10
N TYR A 173 -15.90 16.10 1.83
CA TYR A 173 -15.85 15.52 0.49
C TYR A 173 -16.50 16.45 -0.57
N LYS A 174 -15.77 16.67 -1.66
CA LYS A 174 -16.05 17.57 -2.78
C LYS A 174 -15.97 19.07 -2.49
N ASP A 175 -15.63 19.49 -1.29
CA ASP A 175 -15.36 20.90 -1.03
C ASP A 175 -14.10 21.40 -1.76
N ARG A 176 -13.98 22.73 -1.87
CA ARG A 176 -12.85 23.51 -2.41
C ARG A 176 -12.80 24.84 -1.68
N PRO A 177 -11.62 25.30 -1.26
CA PRO A 177 -10.29 24.71 -1.19
C PRO A 177 -10.11 23.69 -0.06
N GLU A 178 -8.87 23.23 0.18
CA GLU A 178 -8.50 22.29 1.25
C GLU A 178 -8.90 22.75 2.66
N SER A 179 -8.76 24.04 2.92
CA SER A 179 -9.21 24.69 4.15
C SER A 179 -9.41 26.20 3.94
N TRP A 180 -10.18 26.82 4.82
CA TRP A 180 -10.40 28.27 4.82
C TRP A 180 -10.59 28.78 6.24
N GLU A 181 -10.48 30.09 6.42
CA GLU A 181 -10.67 30.70 7.72
C GLU A 181 -12.16 30.70 8.12
N LEU A 182 -12.44 30.29 9.35
CA LEU A 182 -13.77 30.28 9.88
C LEU A 182 -14.27 31.74 10.03
N ASP A 183 -15.40 32.03 9.41
CA ASP A 183 -16.15 33.26 9.69
C ASP A 183 -17.09 32.99 10.89
N PRO A 184 -16.83 33.59 12.08
CA PRO A 184 -17.64 33.33 13.27
C PRO A 184 -19.11 33.63 13.10
N ALA A 185 -19.45 34.53 12.16
CA ALA A 185 -20.86 34.94 11.90
C ALA A 185 -21.61 33.86 11.09
N LYS A 186 -20.90 32.99 10.39
CA LYS A 186 -21.49 31.98 9.50
C LYS A 186 -21.30 30.53 10.01
N GLY A 187 -20.35 30.28 10.92
CA GLY A 187 -20.04 28.97 11.47
C GLY A 187 -19.36 28.04 10.49
N THR A 188 -19.27 26.73 10.84
CA THR A 188 -18.60 25.70 10.03
C THR A 188 -19.25 25.43 8.67
N ALA A 189 -20.53 25.77 8.51
CA ALA A 189 -21.24 25.66 7.24
C ALA A 189 -20.90 26.75 6.22
N THR A 190 -19.99 27.69 6.58
CA THR A 190 -19.55 28.76 5.68
C THR A 190 -19.05 28.19 4.36
N GLU A 191 -19.59 28.70 3.27
CA GLU A 191 -19.08 28.40 1.95
C GLU A 191 -17.76 29.14 1.72
N PRO A 192 -16.70 28.44 1.25
CA PRO A 192 -15.45 29.09 0.90
C PRO A 192 -15.64 30.01 -0.32
N GLY A 193 -14.80 31.02 -0.41
CA GLY A 193 -14.70 31.84 -1.62
C GLY A 193 -14.22 31.02 -2.84
N PRO A 194 -14.22 31.61 -4.04
CA PRO A 194 -13.75 30.92 -5.22
C PRO A 194 -12.26 30.53 -5.07
N TRP A 195 -11.95 29.29 -5.41
CA TRP A 195 -10.57 28.79 -5.37
C TRP A 195 -9.91 28.98 -6.72
N LEU A 196 -9.01 29.95 -6.79
CA LEU A 196 -8.37 30.39 -8.02
C LEU A 196 -6.85 30.19 -7.93
N ASP A 197 -6.21 29.95 -9.06
CA ASP A 197 -4.75 29.97 -9.18
C ASP A 197 -4.21 31.42 -9.19
N LYS A 198 -2.90 31.56 -9.36
CA LYS A 198 -2.21 32.86 -9.38
C LYS A 198 -2.65 33.75 -10.56
N GLU A 199 -3.14 33.14 -11.61
CA GLU A 199 -3.63 33.78 -12.83
C GLU A 199 -5.14 34.06 -12.75
N GLY A 200 -5.79 33.73 -11.62
CA GLY A 200 -7.23 33.95 -11.43
C GLY A 200 -8.13 32.90 -12.09
N LYS A 201 -7.57 31.77 -12.52
CA LYS A 201 -8.34 30.67 -13.11
C LYS A 201 -8.82 29.70 -12.02
N PRO A 202 -10.03 29.12 -12.16
CA PRO A 202 -10.52 28.11 -11.23
C PRO A 202 -9.57 26.90 -11.16
N ILE A 203 -9.21 26.52 -9.94
CA ILE A 203 -8.45 25.29 -9.68
C ILE A 203 -9.42 24.09 -9.72
N ASP A 204 -9.21 23.19 -10.69
CA ASP A 204 -10.02 21.98 -10.82
C ASP A 204 -9.48 20.83 -9.92
N TRP A 205 -9.45 21.07 -8.62
CA TRP A 205 -9.19 20.04 -7.62
C TRP A 205 -10.24 20.17 -6.50
N TYR A 206 -10.55 19.07 -5.82
CA TYR A 206 -11.50 19.04 -4.71
C TYR A 206 -11.13 17.93 -3.72
N ALA A 207 -11.68 18.02 -2.52
CA ALA A 207 -11.52 17.00 -1.49
C ALA A 207 -12.06 15.66 -1.99
N GLY A 208 -11.17 14.65 -2.06
CA GLY A 208 -11.50 13.33 -2.57
C GLY A 208 -11.28 13.12 -4.06
N LYS A 209 -10.76 14.09 -4.82
CA LYS A 209 -10.56 13.93 -6.26
C LYS A 209 -9.65 12.73 -6.60
N GLN A 210 -8.58 12.51 -5.84
CA GLN A 210 -7.72 11.36 -6.05
C GLN A 210 -8.42 10.05 -5.67
N TYR A 211 -9.20 10.05 -4.58
CA TYR A 211 -10.05 8.91 -4.22
C TYR A 211 -10.97 8.52 -5.39
N ASP A 212 -11.76 9.48 -5.88
CA ASP A 212 -12.69 9.24 -7.00
C ASP A 212 -11.97 8.67 -8.22
N SER A 213 -10.79 9.22 -8.53
CA SER A 213 -9.98 8.80 -9.66
C SER A 213 -9.46 7.36 -9.48
N ASP A 214 -8.81 7.06 -8.38
CA ASP A 214 -8.21 5.74 -8.14
C ASP A 214 -9.28 4.65 -8.13
N ILE A 215 -10.43 4.90 -7.48
CA ILE A 215 -11.55 3.97 -7.45
C ILE A 215 -12.16 3.76 -8.85
N ALA A 216 -12.37 4.85 -9.60
CA ALA A 216 -12.92 4.74 -10.95
C ALA A 216 -12.01 3.93 -11.89
N LYS A 217 -10.67 4.11 -11.80
CA LYS A 217 -9.72 3.34 -12.61
C LYS A 217 -9.66 1.88 -12.21
N ALA A 218 -9.68 1.59 -10.90
CA ALA A 218 -9.74 0.21 -10.43
C ALA A 218 -11.05 -0.47 -10.90
N LYS A 219 -12.21 0.17 -10.77
CA LYS A 219 -13.49 -0.34 -11.27
C LYS A 219 -13.48 -0.56 -12.78
N GLN A 220 -12.84 0.33 -13.56
CA GLN A 220 -12.73 0.17 -15.00
C GLN A 220 -11.91 -1.09 -15.36
N VAL A 221 -10.79 -1.36 -14.67
CA VAL A 221 -10.02 -2.59 -14.87
C VAL A 221 -10.86 -3.82 -14.58
N LEU A 222 -11.63 -3.81 -13.49
CA LEU A 222 -12.49 -4.93 -13.11
C LEU A 222 -13.67 -5.14 -14.07
N ALA A 223 -14.22 -4.07 -14.62
CA ALA A 223 -15.27 -4.15 -15.64
C ALA A 223 -14.75 -4.71 -16.98
N GLU A 224 -13.49 -4.49 -17.29
CA GLU A 224 -12.79 -4.98 -18.49
C GLU A 224 -11.87 -6.18 -18.15
N LEU A 225 -12.25 -7.02 -17.18
CA LEU A 225 -11.35 -8.03 -16.57
C LEU A 225 -10.65 -8.91 -17.62
N ASP A 226 -11.35 -9.37 -18.67
CA ASP A 226 -10.77 -10.24 -19.70
C ASP A 226 -9.62 -9.59 -20.47
N LYS A 227 -9.61 -8.27 -20.59
CA LYS A 227 -8.50 -7.50 -21.17
C LYS A 227 -7.27 -7.51 -20.27
N TYR A 228 -7.47 -7.45 -18.93
CA TYR A 228 -6.40 -7.38 -17.96
C TYR A 228 -5.99 -8.75 -17.42
N TYR A 229 -6.90 -9.70 -17.45
CA TYR A 229 -6.65 -11.10 -17.10
C TYR A 229 -7.38 -12.03 -18.08
N PRO A 230 -6.79 -12.31 -19.26
CA PRO A 230 -7.43 -13.13 -20.29
C PRO A 230 -7.85 -14.51 -19.79
N GLY A 231 -9.07 -14.90 -20.05
CA GLY A 231 -9.63 -16.20 -19.66
C GLY A 231 -10.08 -16.28 -18.19
N ALA A 232 -10.09 -15.17 -17.46
CA ALA A 232 -10.59 -15.11 -16.09
C ALA A 232 -12.05 -15.60 -15.99
N LYS A 233 -12.37 -16.34 -14.92
CA LYS A 233 -13.73 -16.84 -14.64
C LYS A 233 -14.52 -15.92 -13.70
N GLY A 234 -14.24 -14.63 -13.72
CA GLY A 234 -14.73 -13.61 -12.80
C GLY A 234 -13.67 -13.22 -11.79
N TYR A 235 -14.04 -12.39 -10.83
CA TYR A 235 -13.13 -11.91 -9.79
C TYR A 235 -13.83 -11.79 -8.44
N GLU A 236 -13.02 -11.73 -7.39
CA GLU A 236 -13.42 -11.34 -6.04
C GLU A 236 -12.41 -10.28 -5.55
N VAL A 237 -12.89 -9.16 -5.00
CA VAL A 237 -12.03 -8.20 -4.30
C VAL A 237 -11.76 -8.75 -2.90
N ALA A 238 -10.64 -9.44 -2.77
CA ALA A 238 -10.26 -10.14 -1.55
C ALA A 238 -9.66 -9.20 -0.49
N GLY A 239 -9.04 -8.09 -0.93
CA GLY A 239 -8.48 -7.15 0.03
C GLY A 239 -7.87 -5.90 -0.57
N PHE A 240 -7.42 -5.04 0.35
CA PHE A 240 -6.78 -3.76 0.05
C PHE A 240 -5.43 -3.68 0.75
N PHE A 241 -4.47 -3.05 0.09
CA PHE A 241 -3.20 -2.65 0.66
C PHE A 241 -3.08 -1.13 0.64
N PHE A 242 -2.61 -0.53 1.73
CA PHE A 242 -2.50 0.92 1.86
C PHE A 242 -1.16 1.33 2.46
N TRP A 243 -0.45 2.25 1.80
CA TRP A 243 0.79 2.83 2.34
C TRP A 243 0.81 4.32 2.07
N GLN A 244 0.50 5.09 3.11
CA GLN A 244 0.33 6.54 3.06
C GLN A 244 0.46 7.14 4.48
N GLY A 245 0.71 8.43 4.59
CA GLY A 245 0.69 9.18 5.86
C GLY A 245 1.59 10.41 5.86
N GLU A 246 2.71 10.38 5.14
CA GLU A 246 3.73 11.42 5.16
C GLU A 246 3.19 12.79 4.72
N LYS A 247 2.25 12.83 3.78
CA LYS A 247 1.63 14.08 3.32
C LYS A 247 0.78 14.71 4.43
N ASP A 248 0.07 13.91 5.21
CA ASP A 248 -0.76 14.37 6.32
C ASP A 248 0.08 14.88 7.50
N CYS A 249 1.28 14.33 7.72
CA CYS A 249 2.21 14.84 8.73
C CYS A 249 2.62 16.30 8.50
N GLY A 250 2.58 16.76 7.25
CA GLY A 250 2.85 18.15 6.87
C GLY A 250 1.73 19.14 7.23
N ASN A 251 0.56 18.67 7.67
CA ASN A 251 -0.62 19.48 7.96
C ASN A 251 -1.23 19.07 9.31
N PRO A 252 -1.13 19.90 10.36
CA PRO A 252 -1.63 19.57 11.69
C PRO A 252 -3.14 19.24 11.73
N GLY A 253 -3.96 19.91 10.92
CA GLY A 253 -5.38 19.61 10.80
C GLY A 253 -5.61 18.20 10.25
N HIS A 254 -4.92 17.84 9.18
CA HIS A 254 -4.99 16.48 8.63
C HIS A 254 -4.50 15.41 9.62
N ALA A 255 -3.36 15.64 10.26
CA ALA A 255 -2.82 14.71 11.25
C ALA A 255 -3.80 14.49 12.42
N SER A 256 -4.46 15.54 12.90
CA SER A 256 -5.43 15.46 14.00
C SER A 256 -6.68 14.65 13.65
N ARG A 257 -7.04 14.57 12.36
CA ARG A 257 -8.24 13.90 11.88
C ARG A 257 -7.94 12.56 11.17
N TYR A 258 -6.66 12.18 11.09
CA TYR A 258 -6.20 11.03 10.30
C TYR A 258 -6.88 9.72 10.68
N GLU A 259 -7.09 9.45 11.97
CA GLU A 259 -7.73 8.23 12.45
C GLU A 259 -9.17 8.08 11.95
N GLN A 260 -9.99 9.13 12.11
CA GLN A 260 -11.37 9.13 11.66
C GLN A 260 -11.47 8.96 10.14
N ASN A 261 -10.59 9.67 9.41
CA ASN A 261 -10.53 9.56 7.96
C ASN A 261 -10.12 8.15 7.51
N LEU A 262 -9.16 7.52 8.20
CA LEU A 262 -8.70 6.16 7.89
C LEU A 262 -9.79 5.11 8.15
N VAL A 263 -10.49 5.20 9.28
CA VAL A 263 -11.63 4.33 9.58
C VAL A 263 -12.72 4.46 8.52
N HIS A 264 -13.05 5.69 8.15
CA HIS A 264 -14.04 5.96 7.12
C HIS A 264 -13.59 5.46 5.74
N PHE A 265 -12.33 5.67 5.37
CA PHE A 265 -11.72 5.20 4.14
C PHE A 265 -11.80 3.66 4.00
N ILE A 266 -11.44 2.91 5.06
CA ILE A 266 -11.55 1.45 5.08
C ILE A 266 -12.99 0.98 4.83
N LYS A 267 -13.96 1.58 5.54
CA LYS A 267 -15.37 1.23 5.40
C LYS A 267 -15.90 1.56 4.00
N GLN A 268 -15.55 2.74 3.49
CA GLN A 268 -16.03 3.19 2.19
C GLN A 268 -15.46 2.36 1.03
N LEU A 269 -14.20 1.94 1.09
CA LEU A 269 -13.63 1.03 0.08
C LEU A 269 -14.43 -0.28 -0.02
N ARG A 270 -14.80 -0.86 1.12
CA ARG A 270 -15.63 -2.08 1.13
C ARG A 270 -17.00 -1.86 0.49
N THR A 271 -17.60 -0.70 0.71
CA THR A 271 -18.86 -0.29 0.08
C THR A 271 -18.70 -0.11 -1.42
N GLU A 272 -17.67 0.63 -1.85
CA GLU A 272 -17.41 0.95 -3.26
C GLU A 272 -17.23 -0.29 -4.15
N PHE A 273 -16.59 -1.32 -3.62
CA PHE A 273 -16.34 -2.56 -4.35
C PHE A 273 -17.33 -3.68 -4.02
N ASN A 274 -18.39 -3.39 -3.25
CA ASN A 274 -19.36 -4.39 -2.77
C ASN A 274 -18.65 -5.61 -2.16
N ALA A 275 -17.61 -5.35 -1.35
CA ALA A 275 -16.73 -6.35 -0.78
C ALA A 275 -16.65 -6.21 0.76
N PRO A 276 -17.77 -6.46 1.49
CA PRO A 276 -17.85 -6.20 2.93
C PRO A 276 -16.86 -7.03 3.75
N ASN A 277 -16.42 -8.16 3.22
CA ASN A 277 -15.48 -9.08 3.86
C ASN A 277 -14.03 -8.86 3.44
N ALA A 278 -13.77 -7.94 2.47
CA ALA A 278 -12.42 -7.69 1.98
C ALA A 278 -11.48 -7.28 3.13
N LYS A 279 -10.33 -7.92 3.17
CA LYS A 279 -9.32 -7.66 4.19
C LYS A 279 -8.60 -6.34 3.89
N PHE A 280 -8.03 -5.71 4.92
CA PHE A 280 -7.29 -4.46 4.75
C PHE A 280 -5.96 -4.54 5.50
N VAL A 281 -4.87 -4.31 4.79
CA VAL A 281 -3.53 -4.26 5.37
C VAL A 281 -2.92 -2.89 5.08
N LEU A 282 -2.44 -2.22 6.13
CA LEU A 282 -1.70 -0.98 5.96
C LEU A 282 -0.27 -1.07 6.49
N ALA A 283 0.62 -0.32 5.85
CA ALA A 283 1.97 -0.05 6.32
C ALA A 283 2.02 1.33 6.98
N THR A 284 2.69 1.45 8.13
CA THR A 284 2.81 2.72 8.85
C THR A 284 3.84 3.65 8.24
N LEU A 285 3.95 4.86 8.78
CA LEU A 285 5.08 5.74 8.55
C LEU A 285 6.40 5.05 8.98
N GLY A 286 7.40 5.05 8.12
CA GLY A 286 8.69 4.43 8.42
C GLY A 286 9.55 5.24 9.40
N GLU A 287 9.45 6.56 9.38
CA GLU A 287 10.22 7.46 10.24
C GLU A 287 9.63 7.66 11.63
N ALA A 288 8.35 7.39 11.82
CA ALA A 288 7.68 7.61 13.09
C ALA A 288 7.89 6.43 14.05
N THR A 289 8.14 6.73 15.32
CA THR A 289 8.34 5.74 16.40
C THR A 289 7.14 5.71 17.34
N LYS A 290 6.83 4.54 17.88
CA LYS A 290 5.78 4.38 18.90
C LYS A 290 6.08 5.28 20.11
N GLY A 291 5.07 6.06 20.53
CA GLY A 291 5.22 7.06 21.58
C GLY A 291 5.92 8.35 21.12
N GLY A 292 6.23 8.50 19.84
CA GLY A 292 6.74 9.74 19.27
C GLY A 292 5.68 10.84 19.26
N GLY A 293 6.13 12.10 19.31
CA GLY A 293 5.23 13.26 19.33
C GLY A 293 5.00 13.90 17.95
N GLY A 294 4.28 15.03 17.97
CA GLY A 294 3.98 15.82 16.78
C GLY A 294 3.03 15.15 15.80
N ASN A 295 2.93 15.69 14.59
CA ASN A 295 2.01 15.17 13.58
C ASN A 295 2.35 13.73 13.14
N GLY A 296 3.64 13.37 13.07
CA GLY A 296 4.07 12.00 12.76
C GLY A 296 3.62 11.00 13.81
N GLY A 297 3.67 11.37 15.10
CA GLY A 297 3.15 10.57 16.20
C GLY A 297 1.64 10.36 16.08
N LEU A 298 0.88 11.44 15.83
CA LEU A 298 -0.59 11.38 15.65
C LEU A 298 -0.98 10.45 14.50
N VAL A 299 -0.31 10.55 13.35
CA VAL A 299 -0.58 9.69 12.19
C VAL A 299 -0.22 8.24 12.50
N LEU A 300 0.93 7.97 13.13
CA LEU A 300 1.33 6.62 13.51
C LEU A 300 0.36 6.00 14.52
N ASP A 301 -0.03 6.75 15.56
CA ASP A 301 -0.98 6.27 16.56
C ASP A 301 -2.33 5.93 15.92
N ALA A 302 -2.80 6.74 14.97
CA ALA A 302 -3.99 6.47 14.19
C ALA A 302 -3.86 5.18 13.34
N GLN A 303 -2.71 4.98 12.70
CA GLN A 303 -2.42 3.77 11.92
C GLN A 303 -2.38 2.51 12.79
N LEU A 304 -1.86 2.62 14.00
CA LEU A 304 -1.84 1.52 14.97
C LEU A 304 -3.22 1.27 15.60
N ALA A 305 -4.02 2.33 15.78
CA ALA A 305 -5.34 2.24 16.39
C ALA A 305 -6.34 1.40 15.56
N VAL A 306 -6.23 1.43 14.23
CA VAL A 306 -7.13 0.68 13.33
C VAL A 306 -6.76 -0.79 13.19
N ASP A 307 -5.62 -1.24 13.71
CA ASP A 307 -5.26 -2.65 13.75
C ASP A 307 -6.33 -3.46 14.48
N GLY A 308 -6.79 -4.55 13.87
CA GLY A 308 -7.84 -5.39 14.45
C GLY A 308 -7.49 -5.99 15.82
N ASN A 309 -6.19 -6.09 16.15
CA ASN A 309 -5.72 -6.55 17.46
C ASN A 309 -5.60 -5.41 18.48
N SER A 310 -5.74 -4.13 18.08
CA SER A 310 -5.72 -2.99 19.02
C SER A 310 -6.91 -3.02 19.99
N GLY A 311 -8.01 -3.60 19.56
CA GLY A 311 -9.29 -3.64 20.29
C GLY A 311 -10.08 -2.33 20.24
N LYS A 312 -9.54 -1.26 19.63
CA LYS A 312 -10.23 0.04 19.56
C LYS A 312 -11.45 0.01 18.63
N TYR A 313 -11.37 -0.76 17.55
CA TYR A 313 -12.44 -0.94 16.57
C TYR A 313 -12.83 -2.41 16.47
N PRO A 314 -13.84 -2.89 17.24
CA PRO A 314 -14.22 -4.29 17.25
C PRO A 314 -14.58 -4.85 15.87
N GLU A 315 -15.14 -4.02 14.99
CA GLU A 315 -15.48 -4.38 13.61
C GLU A 315 -14.26 -4.65 12.72
N PHE A 316 -13.06 -4.26 13.15
CA PHE A 316 -11.81 -4.51 12.41
C PHE A 316 -11.08 -5.79 12.86
N LYS A 317 -11.58 -6.44 13.92
CA LYS A 317 -10.98 -7.69 14.40
C LYS A 317 -11.00 -8.77 13.32
N GLY A 318 -9.80 -9.32 13.01
CA GLY A 318 -9.63 -10.39 12.02
C GLY A 318 -9.80 -9.95 10.56
N ASN A 319 -9.92 -8.64 10.28
CA ASN A 319 -10.08 -8.14 8.92
C ASN A 319 -9.29 -6.86 8.60
N VAL A 320 -8.60 -6.27 9.58
CA VAL A 320 -7.63 -5.17 9.39
C VAL A 320 -6.34 -5.51 10.13
N ALA A 321 -5.19 -5.32 9.47
CA ALA A 321 -3.88 -5.46 10.07
C ALA A 321 -2.97 -4.27 9.74
N THR A 322 -2.14 -3.88 10.70
CA THR A 322 -1.17 -2.80 10.56
C THR A 322 0.25 -3.34 10.66
N VAL A 323 1.04 -3.11 9.62
CA VAL A 323 2.47 -3.42 9.59
C VAL A 323 3.25 -2.22 10.11
N TYR A 324 3.90 -2.36 11.25
CA TYR A 324 4.78 -1.32 11.81
C TYR A 324 6.12 -1.33 11.08
N THR A 325 6.39 -0.33 10.25
CA THR A 325 7.48 -0.32 9.29
C THR A 325 8.77 0.34 9.78
N ASN A 326 8.75 1.07 10.90
CA ASN A 326 9.92 1.78 11.41
C ASN A 326 11.19 0.90 11.53
N PRO A 327 11.12 -0.35 12.04
CA PRO A 327 12.31 -1.21 12.10
C PRO A 327 12.88 -1.57 10.72
N MET A 328 12.05 -1.58 9.67
CA MET A 328 12.44 -1.89 8.29
C MET A 328 13.00 -0.67 7.55
N ALA A 329 12.68 0.54 8.01
CA ALA A 329 13.03 1.80 7.34
C ALA A 329 14.54 2.10 7.31
N GLN A 330 15.36 1.35 8.06
CA GLN A 330 16.82 1.46 8.11
C GLN A 330 17.31 2.91 8.36
N GLY A 331 16.59 3.66 9.21
CA GLY A 331 16.89 5.04 9.53
C GLY A 331 16.59 6.06 8.43
N GLY A 332 15.97 5.64 7.32
CA GLY A 332 15.51 6.54 6.27
C GLY A 332 14.22 7.27 6.66
N SER A 333 13.96 8.44 6.04
CA SER A 333 12.71 9.16 6.20
C SER A 333 11.71 8.77 5.12
N GLY A 334 10.41 8.84 5.43
CA GLY A 334 9.34 8.63 4.46
C GLY A 334 9.43 9.58 3.27
N ASN A 335 9.72 10.86 3.52
CA ASN A 335 9.90 11.88 2.47
C ASN A 335 11.13 11.65 1.59
N GLY A 336 12.22 11.08 2.14
CA GLY A 336 13.38 10.64 1.38
C GLY A 336 13.18 9.33 0.65
N HIS A 337 11.98 8.74 0.71
CA HIS A 337 11.65 7.45 0.10
C HIS A 337 12.72 6.39 0.41
N TYR A 338 13.17 6.39 1.67
CA TYR A 338 14.22 5.49 2.19
C TYR A 338 15.53 5.52 1.38
N GLY A 339 15.85 6.65 0.72
CA GLY A 339 16.98 6.77 -0.18
C GLY A 339 16.90 5.89 -1.43
N GLY A 340 15.72 5.36 -1.75
CA GLY A 340 15.52 4.41 -2.83
C GLY A 340 16.01 2.99 -2.51
N LYS A 341 16.23 2.65 -1.22
CA LYS A 341 16.67 1.32 -0.79
C LYS A 341 15.63 0.26 -1.15
N ALA A 342 15.94 -0.60 -2.11
CA ALA A 342 15.05 -1.65 -2.56
C ALA A 342 14.65 -2.62 -1.44
N GLU A 343 15.58 -2.91 -0.54
CA GLU A 343 15.39 -3.81 0.61
C GLU A 343 14.23 -3.35 1.50
N VAL A 344 14.06 -2.05 1.72
CA VAL A 344 12.93 -1.52 2.51
C VAL A 344 11.59 -1.83 1.85
N TYR A 345 11.47 -1.63 0.53
CA TYR A 345 10.24 -1.93 -0.21
C TYR A 345 9.91 -3.42 -0.21
N MET A 346 10.95 -4.26 -0.30
CA MET A 346 10.79 -5.72 -0.25
C MET A 346 10.36 -6.18 1.13
N ASP A 347 11.06 -5.76 2.21
CA ASP A 347 10.75 -6.18 3.58
C ASP A 347 9.35 -5.72 4.01
N VAL A 348 8.97 -4.47 3.70
CA VAL A 348 7.62 -3.96 3.96
C VAL A 348 6.59 -4.74 3.14
N GLY A 349 6.88 -5.00 1.87
CA GLY A 349 6.00 -5.78 1.00
C GLY A 349 5.77 -7.19 1.50
N GLU A 350 6.83 -7.92 1.90
CA GLU A 350 6.72 -9.26 2.48
C GLU A 350 5.88 -9.26 3.77
N ALA A 351 6.13 -8.28 4.65
CA ALA A 351 5.37 -8.14 5.89
C ALA A 351 3.88 -7.85 5.62
N MET A 352 3.57 -6.98 4.65
CA MET A 352 2.19 -6.70 4.23
C MET A 352 1.52 -7.94 3.63
N GLY A 353 2.22 -8.64 2.72
CA GLY A 353 1.71 -9.88 2.12
C GLY A 353 1.44 -10.97 3.15
N GLN A 354 2.36 -11.15 4.11
CA GLN A 354 2.18 -12.11 5.19
C GLN A 354 1.00 -11.74 6.10
N ALA A 355 0.85 -10.45 6.46
CA ALA A 355 -0.29 -9.97 7.25
C ALA A 355 -1.62 -10.23 6.53
N MET A 356 -1.68 -10.03 5.21
CA MET A 356 -2.86 -10.34 4.41
C MET A 356 -3.18 -11.84 4.45
N VAL A 357 -2.18 -12.70 4.28
CA VAL A 357 -2.36 -14.16 4.36
C VAL A 357 -2.93 -14.58 5.72
N GLU A 358 -2.46 -14.00 6.81
CA GLU A 358 -3.01 -14.29 8.14
C GLU A 358 -4.48 -13.85 8.27
N LEU A 359 -4.84 -12.69 7.72
CA LEU A 359 -6.24 -12.24 7.71
C LEU A 359 -7.14 -13.13 6.85
N LEU A 360 -6.63 -13.66 5.74
CA LEU A 360 -7.41 -14.53 4.82
C LEU A 360 -7.73 -15.92 5.43
N LYS A 361 -7.06 -16.31 6.51
CA LYS A 361 -7.36 -17.56 7.24
C LYS A 361 -8.60 -17.46 8.14
N ASN A 362 -9.03 -16.21 8.45
CA ASN A 362 -10.20 -15.90 9.29
C ASN A 362 -11.43 -15.59 8.41
#